data_3524c3cc8809ab4d77588324aedf1c7f
#
_entry.id   3524c3cc8809ab4d77588324aedf1c7f
#
_cell.length_a   1.000
_cell.length_b   1.000
_cell.length_c   1.000
_cell.angle_alpha   90.00
_cell.angle_beta   90.00
_cell.angle_gamma   90.00
#
_symmetry.space_group_name_H-M   'P 1'
#
loop_
_entity.id
_entity.type
_entity.pdbx_description
1 polymer ?
#
loop_
_entity_poly.entity_id
_entity_poly.type
_entity_poly.pdbx_seq_one_letter_code
_entity_poly.pdbx_strand_id
1 'polypeptide(L)'
;MKKTALLLLVALVLGWAGCSSDSTVEVKNLRLEMKENPLGINVMQPRFSWQIASGKPDLKQTAYQIQVAASPEQLESGDGLLWDSGVVRSDESVLVPYAGKALESGKPYYWRVKLTTNQGDTPWSDAGSWSMALLDDSEWK
;
A
#
# COMPACT_ATOMS: atom_id res chain seq x y z
N MET A 1 2.85 15.16 75.45
CA MET A 1 2.77 14.13 74.41
C MET A 1 2.09 14.68 73.20
N LYS A 2 2.81 14.96 72.19
CA LYS A 2 2.28 15.51 70.96
C LYS A 2 2.02 14.37 69.93
N LYS A 3 0.77 14.14 69.61
CA LYS A 3 0.40 13.19 68.56
C LYS A 3 0.41 13.96 67.20
N THR A 4 1.40 13.73 66.41
CA THR A 4 1.46 14.20 65.05
C THR A 4 0.60 13.28 64.18
N ALA A 5 -0.50 13.79 63.69
CA ALA A 5 -1.33 13.14 62.67
C ALA A 5 -0.66 13.30 61.34
N LEU A 6 -0.20 12.20 60.75
CA LEU A 6 0.34 12.12 59.42
C LEU A 6 -0.83 12.05 58.43
N LEU A 7 -1.13 13.14 57.77
CA LEU A 7 -2.08 13.20 56.68
C LEU A 7 -1.42 12.62 55.42
N LEU A 8 -1.80 11.38 55.08
CA LEU A 8 -1.46 10.76 53.82
C LEU A 8 -2.34 11.37 52.72
N LEU A 9 -1.74 12.25 51.97
CA LEU A 9 -2.35 12.82 50.76
C LEU A 9 -2.20 11.80 49.62
N VAL A 10 -3.25 11.00 49.39
CA VAL A 10 -3.31 10.13 48.22
C VAL A 10 -3.65 11.00 47.03
N ALA A 11 -2.62 11.34 46.24
CA ALA A 11 -2.80 11.97 44.98
C ALA A 11 -3.34 10.92 43.97
N LEU A 12 -4.63 11.02 43.73
CA LEU A 12 -5.29 10.25 42.66
C LEU A 12 -4.86 10.82 41.30
N VAL A 13 -3.80 10.22 40.71
CA VAL A 13 -3.41 10.52 39.34
C VAL A 13 -4.43 9.84 38.44
N LEU A 14 -5.44 10.60 38.06
CA LEU A 14 -6.31 10.25 36.92
C LEU A 14 -5.47 10.31 35.66
N GLY A 15 -4.91 9.17 35.28
CA GLY A 15 -4.30 9.01 33.98
C GLY A 15 -5.37 9.18 32.90
N TRP A 16 -5.35 10.30 32.22
CA TRP A 16 -6.07 10.47 30.98
C TRP A 16 -5.37 9.58 29.96
N ALA A 17 -5.90 8.38 29.76
CA ALA A 17 -5.63 7.62 28.57
C ALA A 17 -6.29 8.38 27.41
N GLY A 18 -5.55 9.30 26.82
CA GLY A 18 -5.94 9.89 25.56
C GLY A 18 -5.94 8.79 24.52
N CYS A 19 -7.12 8.33 24.08
CA CYS A 19 -7.25 7.63 22.82
C CYS A 19 -6.86 8.62 21.71
N SER A 20 -5.59 8.64 21.33
CA SER A 20 -5.19 9.19 20.05
C SER A 20 -5.75 8.22 19.01
N SER A 21 -6.87 8.57 18.40
CA SER A 21 -7.26 7.97 17.14
C SER A 21 -6.21 8.42 16.14
N ASP A 22 -5.15 7.63 15.98
CA ASP A 22 -4.24 7.75 14.86
C ASP A 22 -5.10 7.55 13.61
N SER A 23 -5.47 8.67 13.01
CA SER A 23 -6.07 8.66 11.68
C SER A 23 -4.95 8.33 10.68
N THR A 24 -4.54 7.06 10.68
CA THR A 24 -3.56 6.55 9.74
C THR A 24 -4.12 6.66 8.33
N VAL A 25 -3.31 7.24 7.46
CA VAL A 25 -3.62 7.23 6.02
C VAL A 25 -3.17 5.89 5.49
N GLU A 26 -4.09 5.13 4.94
CA GLU A 26 -3.81 3.81 4.38
C GLU A 26 -4.18 3.76 2.91
N VAL A 27 -3.42 2.99 2.14
CA VAL A 27 -3.77 2.64 0.77
C VAL A 27 -4.52 1.32 0.79
N LYS A 28 -5.71 1.30 0.21
CA LYS A 28 -6.62 0.13 0.21
C LYS A 28 -7.15 -0.14 -1.20
N ASN A 29 -7.84 -1.27 -1.32
CA ASN A 29 -8.54 -1.67 -2.53
C ASN A 29 -7.64 -1.66 -3.76
N LEU A 30 -6.46 -2.28 -3.62
CA LEU A 30 -5.55 -2.50 -4.74
C LEU A 30 -6.22 -3.38 -5.79
N ARG A 31 -6.26 -2.88 -7.02
CA ARG A 31 -6.86 -3.58 -8.16
C ARG A 31 -5.94 -3.54 -9.37
N LEU A 32 -5.95 -4.61 -10.12
CA LEU A 32 -5.31 -4.71 -11.42
C LEU A 32 -6.38 -5.06 -12.45
N GLU A 33 -6.46 -4.29 -13.53
CA GLU A 33 -7.55 -4.37 -14.50
C GLU A 33 -8.93 -4.36 -13.84
N MET A 34 -9.08 -3.50 -12.81
CA MET A 34 -10.29 -3.32 -12.00
C MET A 34 -10.69 -4.56 -11.17
N LYS A 35 -9.82 -5.55 -11.02
CA LYS A 35 -10.05 -6.77 -10.25
C LYS A 35 -9.09 -6.86 -9.07
N GLU A 36 -9.53 -7.47 -7.99
CA GLU A 36 -8.71 -7.77 -6.83
C GLU A 36 -7.98 -9.10 -7.03
N ASN A 37 -6.63 -9.07 -6.98
CA ASN A 37 -5.76 -10.23 -7.12
C ASN A 37 -6.16 -11.19 -8.27
N PRO A 38 -6.33 -10.68 -9.50
CA PRO A 38 -6.86 -11.49 -10.59
C PRO A 38 -5.88 -12.55 -11.06
N LEU A 39 -6.42 -13.65 -11.55
CA LEU A 39 -5.67 -14.72 -12.19
C LEU A 39 -5.90 -14.69 -13.71
N GLY A 40 -4.84 -14.99 -14.46
CA GLY A 40 -4.97 -15.16 -15.91
C GLY A 40 -5.17 -13.86 -16.67
N ILE A 41 -4.40 -12.84 -16.37
CA ILE A 41 -4.42 -11.55 -17.09
C ILE A 41 -3.71 -11.71 -18.45
N ASN A 42 -4.39 -11.33 -19.51
CA ASN A 42 -3.88 -11.40 -20.88
C ASN A 42 -3.44 -10.04 -21.46
N VAL A 43 -3.33 -9.03 -20.62
CA VAL A 43 -2.89 -7.68 -21.00
C VAL A 43 -1.41 -7.53 -20.66
N MET A 44 -0.57 -7.21 -21.63
CA MET A 44 0.90 -7.08 -21.44
C MET A 44 1.29 -5.87 -20.61
N GLN A 45 0.47 -4.83 -20.59
CA GLN A 45 0.63 -3.65 -19.76
C GLN A 45 -0.60 -3.49 -18.87
N PRO A 46 -0.71 -4.34 -17.82
CA PRO A 46 -1.86 -4.26 -16.92
C PRO A 46 -1.88 -2.92 -16.19
N ARG A 47 -3.08 -2.51 -15.81
CA ARG A 47 -3.31 -1.19 -15.21
C ARG A 47 -3.68 -1.32 -13.74
N PHE A 48 -3.03 -0.51 -12.91
CA PHE A 48 -3.17 -0.50 -11.46
C PHE A 48 -4.17 0.56 -11.01
N SER A 49 -4.93 0.23 -9.98
CA SER A 49 -5.82 1.17 -9.31
C SER A 49 -5.76 0.95 -7.80
N TRP A 50 -5.95 2.01 -7.03
CA TRP A 50 -5.97 1.99 -5.56
C TRP A 50 -6.87 3.08 -5.01
N GLN A 51 -7.12 3.02 -3.71
CA GLN A 51 -7.89 4.03 -2.99
C GLN A 51 -7.16 4.45 -1.72
N ILE A 52 -7.39 5.68 -1.30
CA ILE A 52 -6.91 6.19 -0.02
C ILE A 52 -8.03 6.05 0.99
N ALA A 53 -7.74 5.41 2.12
CA ALA A 53 -8.60 5.38 3.28
C ALA A 53 -8.00 6.26 4.37
N SER A 54 -8.74 7.26 4.82
CA SER A 54 -8.30 8.16 5.89
C SER A 54 -9.50 8.82 6.55
N GLY A 55 -9.40 9.06 7.85
CA GLY A 55 -10.33 9.91 8.58
C GLY A 55 -9.99 11.41 8.51
N LYS A 56 -8.92 11.78 7.78
CA LYS A 56 -8.49 13.19 7.68
C LYS A 56 -9.30 13.92 6.60
N PRO A 57 -9.86 15.10 6.89
CA PRO A 57 -10.53 15.91 5.87
C PRO A 57 -9.49 16.47 4.89
N ASP A 58 -9.94 16.76 3.67
CA ASP A 58 -9.14 17.42 2.60
C ASP A 58 -7.83 16.73 2.24
N LEU A 59 -7.73 15.42 2.47
CA LEU A 59 -6.59 14.63 2.07
C LEU A 59 -6.58 14.44 0.55
N LYS A 60 -5.45 14.78 -0.08
CA LYS A 60 -5.26 14.65 -1.54
C LYS A 60 -3.93 13.97 -1.84
N GLN A 61 -3.97 13.02 -2.76
CA GLN A 61 -2.76 12.46 -3.35
C GLN A 61 -2.08 13.53 -4.23
N THR A 62 -0.77 13.65 -4.10
CA THR A 62 0.05 14.53 -4.93
C THR A 62 1.09 13.77 -5.74
N ALA A 63 1.45 12.55 -5.32
CA ALA A 63 2.35 11.67 -6.03
C ALA A 63 2.10 10.21 -5.66
N TYR A 64 2.61 9.30 -6.48
CA TYR A 64 2.63 7.88 -6.19
C TYR A 64 3.97 7.25 -6.56
N GLN A 65 4.24 6.08 -6.01
CA GLN A 65 5.32 5.19 -6.43
C GLN A 65 4.82 3.75 -6.44
N ILE A 66 5.02 3.05 -7.55
CA ILE A 66 4.62 1.64 -7.71
C ILE A 66 5.88 0.78 -7.82
N GLN A 67 5.88 -0.35 -7.15
CA GLN A 67 6.90 -1.38 -7.30
C GLN A 67 6.25 -2.71 -7.68
N VAL A 68 6.89 -3.44 -8.58
CA VAL A 68 6.47 -4.75 -9.07
C VAL A 68 7.63 -5.73 -8.99
N ALA A 69 7.37 -6.93 -8.50
CA ALA A 69 8.36 -7.99 -8.36
C ALA A 69 7.78 -9.36 -8.73
N ALA A 70 8.65 -10.33 -8.96
CA ALA A 70 8.27 -11.71 -9.26
C ALA A 70 8.01 -12.55 -8.00
N SER A 71 8.36 -12.05 -6.82
CA SER A 71 8.10 -12.70 -5.53
C SER A 71 7.80 -11.68 -4.44
N PRO A 72 7.10 -12.08 -3.38
CA PRO A 72 6.86 -11.21 -2.23
C PRO A 72 8.15 -10.75 -1.55
N GLU A 73 9.16 -11.62 -1.47
CA GLU A 73 10.45 -11.35 -0.84
C GLU A 73 11.22 -10.26 -1.59
N GLN A 74 11.24 -10.32 -2.91
CA GLN A 74 11.85 -9.29 -3.76
C GLN A 74 11.11 -7.96 -3.62
N LEU A 75 9.79 -8.00 -3.53
CA LEU A 75 8.99 -6.81 -3.33
C LEU A 75 9.31 -6.13 -1.99
N GLU A 76 9.45 -6.92 -0.94
CA GLU A 76 9.75 -6.43 0.41
C GLU A 76 11.17 -5.87 0.52
N SER A 77 12.16 -6.57 -0.04
CA SER A 77 13.55 -6.13 -0.04
C SER A 77 13.81 -4.94 -0.97
N GLY A 78 13.03 -4.80 -2.02
CA GLY A 78 13.26 -3.82 -3.07
C GLY A 78 14.36 -4.20 -4.06
N ASP A 79 14.90 -5.40 -3.95
CA ASP A 79 15.96 -5.92 -4.83
C ASP A 79 15.36 -6.77 -5.96
N GLY A 80 15.91 -6.61 -7.16
CA GLY A 80 15.48 -7.41 -8.31
C GLY A 80 14.08 -7.11 -8.81
N LEU A 81 13.60 -5.89 -8.61
CA LEU A 81 12.28 -5.46 -9.06
C LEU A 81 12.17 -5.51 -10.59
N LEU A 82 10.99 -5.91 -11.08
CA LEU A 82 10.65 -5.78 -12.49
C LEU A 82 10.35 -4.33 -12.86
N TRP A 83 9.81 -3.59 -11.92
CA TRP A 83 9.48 -2.19 -12.11
C TRP A 83 9.52 -1.42 -10.79
N ASP A 84 10.09 -0.26 -10.84
CA ASP A 84 9.94 0.80 -9.85
C ASP A 84 9.64 2.09 -10.64
N SER A 85 8.44 2.60 -10.48
CA SER A 85 8.03 3.82 -11.20
C SER A 85 8.81 5.06 -10.77
N GLY A 86 9.53 4.98 -9.64
CA GLY A 86 9.98 6.15 -8.95
C GLY A 86 8.80 6.99 -8.46
N VAL A 87 9.07 8.13 -7.88
CA VAL A 87 8.03 9.07 -7.45
C VAL A 87 7.47 9.81 -8.65
N VAL A 88 6.22 9.54 -8.98
CA VAL A 88 5.48 10.19 -10.08
C VAL A 88 4.55 11.23 -9.48
N ARG A 89 4.73 12.48 -9.85
CA ARG A 89 3.87 13.59 -9.39
C ARG A 89 2.55 13.56 -10.18
N SER A 90 1.54 12.94 -9.57
CA SER A 90 0.22 12.79 -10.15
C SER A 90 -0.80 12.47 -9.07
N ASP A 91 -2.02 12.90 -9.26
CA ASP A 91 -3.18 12.53 -8.46
C ASP A 91 -3.96 11.33 -9.05
N GLU A 92 -3.46 10.77 -10.14
CA GLU A 92 -4.04 9.56 -10.73
C GLU A 92 -3.92 8.37 -9.78
N SER A 93 -5.00 7.63 -9.65
CA SER A 93 -5.10 6.42 -8.83
C SER A 93 -5.94 5.33 -9.49
N VAL A 94 -6.30 5.53 -10.74
CA VAL A 94 -7.15 4.62 -11.52
C VAL A 94 -6.51 4.34 -12.88
N LEU A 95 -6.38 3.06 -13.20
CA LEU A 95 -5.89 2.58 -14.49
C LEU A 95 -4.50 3.11 -14.88
N VAL A 96 -3.60 3.18 -13.92
CA VAL A 96 -2.19 3.55 -14.15
C VAL A 96 -1.47 2.39 -14.82
N PRO A 97 -0.92 2.56 -16.04
CA PRO A 97 -0.34 1.46 -16.79
C PRO A 97 1.01 1.00 -16.25
N TYR A 98 1.24 -0.32 -16.32
CA TYR A 98 2.54 -0.92 -16.08
C TYR A 98 3.54 -0.50 -17.16
N ALA A 99 4.74 -0.09 -16.76
CA ALA A 99 5.79 0.34 -17.67
C ALA A 99 7.16 -0.27 -17.35
N GLY A 100 7.17 -1.45 -16.74
CA GLY A 100 8.39 -2.16 -16.36
C GLY A 100 8.88 -3.16 -17.41
N LYS A 101 9.68 -4.10 -16.96
CA LYS A 101 10.20 -5.19 -17.79
C LYS A 101 9.06 -6.07 -18.32
N ALA A 102 9.28 -6.71 -19.47
CA ALA A 102 8.29 -7.60 -20.08
C ALA A 102 7.82 -8.68 -19.10
N LEU A 103 6.50 -8.89 -19.06
CA LEU A 103 5.86 -9.92 -18.26
C LEU A 103 5.83 -11.23 -19.04
N GLU A 104 5.95 -12.35 -18.33
CA GLU A 104 6.00 -13.69 -18.91
C GLU A 104 4.70 -14.46 -18.72
N SER A 105 4.35 -15.26 -19.71
CA SER A 105 3.18 -16.15 -19.69
C SER A 105 3.12 -17.01 -18.43
N GLY A 106 1.94 -17.12 -17.86
CA GLY A 106 1.64 -18.03 -16.77
C GLY A 106 2.31 -17.75 -15.44
N LYS A 107 3.07 -16.66 -15.33
CA LYS A 107 3.80 -16.33 -14.11
C LYS A 107 3.02 -15.43 -13.16
N PRO A 108 3.20 -15.61 -11.82
CA PRO A 108 2.66 -14.70 -10.82
C PRO A 108 3.55 -13.48 -10.65
N TYR A 109 2.93 -12.36 -10.28
CA TYR A 109 3.58 -11.11 -9.95
C TYR A 109 2.94 -10.47 -8.74
N TYR A 110 3.70 -9.59 -8.09
CA TYR A 110 3.32 -8.90 -6.85
C TYR A 110 3.63 -7.41 -7.00
N TRP A 111 2.81 -6.58 -6.40
CA TRP A 111 2.98 -5.14 -6.46
C TRP A 111 2.56 -4.45 -5.18
N ARG A 112 3.07 -3.26 -4.99
CA ARG A 112 2.68 -2.37 -3.90
C ARG A 112 2.75 -0.93 -4.37
N VAL A 113 2.08 -0.05 -3.66
CA VAL A 113 2.06 1.38 -3.94
C VAL A 113 2.24 2.19 -2.67
N LYS A 114 2.93 3.28 -2.80
CA LYS A 114 3.14 4.28 -1.75
C LYS A 114 2.71 5.63 -2.30
N LEU A 115 2.04 6.42 -1.48
CA LEU A 115 1.52 7.71 -1.88
C LEU A 115 2.20 8.83 -1.13
N THR A 116 2.40 9.94 -1.82
CA THR A 116 2.63 11.24 -1.22
C THR A 116 1.32 12.01 -1.23
N THR A 117 0.97 12.61 -0.11
CA THR A 117 -0.23 13.40 0.05
C THR A 117 0.12 14.82 0.49
N ASN A 118 -0.86 15.73 0.42
CA ASN A 118 -0.72 17.07 0.95
C ASN A 118 -0.53 17.13 2.48
N GLN A 119 -0.63 15.97 3.16
CA GLN A 119 -0.45 15.83 4.62
C GLN A 119 0.65 14.83 4.99
N GLY A 120 1.54 14.50 4.06
CA GLY A 120 2.66 13.58 4.26
C GLY A 120 2.55 12.29 3.44
N ASP A 121 3.57 11.44 3.56
CA ASP A 121 3.65 10.17 2.85
C ASP A 121 2.88 9.07 3.57
N THR A 122 2.32 8.12 2.81
CA THR A 122 1.79 6.89 3.37
C THR A 122 2.91 5.87 3.56
N PRO A 123 2.73 4.85 4.41
CA PRO A 123 3.54 3.64 4.30
C PRO A 123 3.26 2.93 2.96
N TRP A 124 4.12 1.95 2.61
CA TRP A 124 3.81 1.05 1.52
C TRP A 124 2.50 0.31 1.80
N SER A 125 1.68 0.13 0.77
CA SER A 125 0.48 -0.69 0.86
C SER A 125 0.83 -2.16 1.14
N ASP A 126 -0.16 -2.93 1.58
CA ASP A 126 -0.08 -4.39 1.48
C ASP A 126 0.17 -4.79 0.02
N ALA A 127 0.76 -5.96 -0.19
CA ALA A 127 1.01 -6.45 -1.53
C ALA A 127 -0.29 -6.90 -2.21
N GLY A 128 -0.48 -6.42 -3.45
CA GLY A 128 -1.41 -7.01 -4.41
C GLY A 128 -0.70 -8.06 -5.24
N SER A 129 -1.45 -8.96 -5.87
CA SER A 129 -0.92 -10.01 -6.73
C SER A 129 -1.75 -10.19 -7.99
N TRP A 130 -1.14 -10.77 -9.01
CA TRP A 130 -1.84 -11.26 -10.20
C TRP A 130 -1.04 -12.36 -10.86
N SER A 131 -1.65 -13.10 -11.75
CA SER A 131 -0.93 -14.00 -12.65
C SER A 131 -1.26 -13.65 -14.11
N MET A 132 -0.26 -13.85 -14.97
CA MET A 132 -0.44 -13.72 -16.41
C MET A 132 -1.11 -14.99 -16.97
N ALA A 133 -1.98 -14.82 -17.96
CA ALA A 133 -2.48 -15.92 -18.77
C ALA A 133 -1.37 -16.50 -19.65
N LEU A 134 -1.64 -17.63 -20.29
CA LEU A 134 -0.85 -18.08 -21.42
C LEU A 134 -1.06 -17.11 -22.57
N LEU A 135 0.01 -16.48 -23.02
CA LEU A 135 -0.03 -15.41 -24.03
C LEU A 135 0.13 -15.91 -25.46
N ASP A 136 0.53 -17.17 -25.63
CA ASP A 136 0.72 -17.82 -26.92
C ASP A 136 -0.13 -19.09 -26.98
N ASP A 137 -0.86 -19.28 -28.09
CA ASP A 137 -1.69 -20.48 -28.33
C ASP A 137 -0.87 -21.77 -28.32
N SER A 138 0.42 -21.70 -28.61
CA SER A 138 1.33 -22.85 -28.57
C SER A 138 1.62 -23.37 -27.15
N GLU A 139 1.34 -22.57 -26.14
CA GLU A 139 1.51 -22.93 -24.72
C GLU A 139 0.36 -23.79 -24.17
N TRP A 140 -0.75 -23.89 -24.90
CA TRP A 140 -1.86 -24.77 -24.59
C TRP A 140 -1.55 -26.20 -25.07
N LYS A 141 -1.22 -27.06 -24.10
CA LYS A 141 -1.01 -28.51 -24.36
C LYS A 141 -2.06 -29.33 -23.65
#